data_d16d3a9d392fc30cf4e6373670bd3df3
#
_entry.id   d16d3a9d392fc30cf4e6373670bd3df3
#
_cell.length_a   1.000
_cell.length_b   1.000
_cell.length_c   1.000
_cell.angle_alpha   90.00
_cell.angle_beta   90.00
_cell.angle_gamma   90.00
#
_symmetry.space_group_name_H-M   'P 1'
#
loop_
_entity.id
_entity.type
_entity.pdbx_description
1 polymer ?
#
loop_
_entity_poly.entity_id
_entity_poly.type
_entity_poly.pdbx_seq_one_letter_code
_entity_poly.pdbx_strand_id
1 'polypeptide(L)'
;SARGEGNLVVLYGALTGGDGIGGVSVLASESFDETGPSKRPAVQVGDPFTEKLLIECTLELLHAGLIEGIQDLGGAGLSCATSEMASNGDGGMHVWLDRVPLRDATLTPEEILMSESQERMCAVVTPANREAFMAICEKWGVTATVIGEVTAGDRLVIEWHGETVVDVPPRTVAHDGPVYNRPLEEPAWLKPRQAAPTHPEPTPPRETLLALLGSANNASKAWVTDQYDRYVRGNTALAQPEDAGVLRIDEETGRGVAIATDCNARFVELDPYSGTQLALAEAYRNVAATGAVPLAVTNCLNFGSPEDPAVMWQFSQAVTGLADACLELKIPVTGGNVSFYNQTGETAIHPT
;
A
#
# COMPACT_ATOMS: atom_id res chain seq x y z
N SER A 1 17.61 -0.88 -5.43
CA SER A 1 18.04 -0.92 -6.85
C SER A 1 19.08 -2.02 -7.09
N ALA A 2 19.04 -2.68 -8.26
CA ALA A 2 20.02 -3.69 -8.65
C ALA A 2 21.19 -3.03 -9.34
N ARG A 3 22.31 -2.88 -8.63
CA ARG A 3 23.57 -2.31 -9.12
C ARG A 3 24.73 -3.27 -8.93
N GLY A 4 25.74 -3.09 -9.77
CA GLY A 4 26.98 -3.87 -9.76
C GLY A 4 26.83 -5.20 -10.50
N GLU A 5 27.36 -5.25 -11.74
CA GLU A 5 27.40 -6.49 -12.51
C GLU A 5 28.04 -7.61 -11.71
N GLY A 6 27.42 -8.80 -11.71
CA GLY A 6 27.84 -9.95 -10.94
C GLY A 6 27.36 -9.98 -9.49
N ASN A 7 26.67 -8.96 -9.00
CA ASN A 7 25.99 -9.02 -7.69
C ASN A 7 24.85 -10.02 -7.74
N LEU A 8 24.63 -10.70 -6.63
CA LEU A 8 23.67 -11.78 -6.49
C LEU A 8 22.28 -11.23 -6.16
N VAL A 9 21.25 -11.82 -6.75
CA VAL A 9 19.85 -11.59 -6.38
C VAL A 9 19.42 -12.70 -5.42
N VAL A 10 19.08 -12.33 -4.21
CA VAL A 10 18.74 -13.26 -3.13
C VAL A 10 17.29 -13.06 -2.72
N LEU A 11 16.49 -14.11 -2.83
CA LEU A 11 15.15 -14.18 -2.25
C LEU A 11 15.25 -14.74 -0.83
N TYR A 12 14.65 -14.08 0.15
CA TYR A 12 14.65 -14.57 1.53
C TYR A 12 13.31 -14.26 2.24
N GLY A 13 12.95 -15.09 3.20
CA GLY A 13 11.69 -15.03 3.92
C GLY A 13 10.91 -16.33 3.83
N ALA A 14 9.57 -16.21 3.75
CA ALA A 14 8.66 -17.34 3.61
C ALA A 14 8.80 -18.04 2.26
N LEU A 15 8.31 -19.27 2.18
CA LEU A 15 8.23 -20.04 0.93
C LEU A 15 7.14 -19.47 0.02
N THR A 16 7.40 -19.47 -1.28
CA THR A 16 6.43 -19.02 -2.29
C THR A 16 5.32 -20.06 -2.46
N GLY A 17 4.09 -19.64 -2.31
CA GLY A 17 2.87 -20.44 -2.51
C GLY A 17 1.96 -19.85 -3.57
N GLY A 18 0.81 -20.50 -3.81
CA GLY A 18 -0.21 -20.06 -4.76
C GLY A 18 -1.21 -19.05 -4.19
N ASP A 19 -0.83 -18.27 -3.18
CA ASP A 19 -1.67 -17.28 -2.52
C ASP A 19 -1.39 -15.88 -3.06
N GLY A 20 -2.42 -15.04 -3.08
CA GLY A 20 -2.35 -13.66 -3.51
C GLY A 20 -2.13 -13.47 -5.03
N ILE A 21 -2.23 -14.52 -5.83
CA ILE A 21 -2.02 -14.42 -7.29
C ILE A 21 -3.00 -13.41 -7.89
N GLY A 22 -2.45 -12.35 -8.48
CA GLY A 22 -3.24 -11.23 -9.01
C GLY A 22 -4.00 -10.44 -7.94
N GLY A 23 -3.64 -10.55 -6.65
CA GLY A 23 -4.35 -9.96 -5.53
C GLY A 23 -4.51 -8.46 -5.63
N VAL A 24 -3.46 -7.72 -5.91
CA VAL A 24 -3.51 -6.27 -6.10
C VAL A 24 -4.36 -5.91 -7.31
N SER A 25 -4.23 -6.64 -8.43
CA SER A 25 -5.04 -6.40 -9.64
C SER A 25 -6.52 -6.62 -9.37
N VAL A 26 -6.88 -7.70 -8.67
CA VAL A 26 -8.28 -7.99 -8.31
C VAL A 26 -8.83 -6.96 -7.32
N LEU A 27 -8.05 -6.60 -6.30
CA LEU A 27 -8.53 -5.71 -5.23
C LEU A 27 -8.54 -4.23 -5.62
N ALA A 28 -7.64 -3.81 -6.53
CA ALA A 28 -7.46 -2.40 -6.87
C ALA A 28 -7.88 -2.03 -8.30
N SER A 29 -8.19 -2.99 -9.17
CA SER A 29 -8.42 -2.75 -10.60
C SER A 29 -9.59 -3.52 -11.20
N GLU A 30 -10.34 -4.26 -10.39
CA GLU A 30 -11.52 -4.99 -10.86
C GLU A 30 -12.77 -4.60 -10.07
N SER A 31 -13.92 -4.57 -10.78
CA SER A 31 -15.23 -4.42 -10.16
C SER A 31 -15.65 -5.73 -9.49
N PHE A 32 -16.22 -5.63 -8.28
CA PHE A 32 -16.78 -6.79 -7.60
C PHE A 32 -18.18 -7.11 -8.17
N ASP A 33 -18.40 -8.37 -8.46
CA ASP A 33 -19.68 -8.93 -8.88
C ASP A 33 -20.09 -10.11 -7.99
N GLU A 34 -21.16 -10.82 -8.35
CA GLU A 34 -21.66 -11.99 -7.62
C GLU A 34 -20.70 -13.20 -7.68
N THR A 35 -19.62 -13.15 -8.46
CA THR A 35 -18.63 -14.23 -8.61
C THR A 35 -17.49 -14.17 -7.57
N GLY A 36 -17.63 -13.32 -6.55
CA GLY A 36 -16.65 -13.11 -5.48
C GLY A 36 -15.95 -14.36 -4.90
N PRO A 37 -16.62 -15.53 -4.74
CA PRO A 37 -15.97 -16.74 -4.27
C PRO A 37 -14.89 -17.31 -5.20
N SER A 38 -14.95 -17.05 -6.50
CA SER A 38 -13.95 -17.52 -7.46
C SER A 38 -12.60 -16.78 -7.38
N LYS A 39 -12.57 -15.64 -6.70
CA LYS A 39 -11.39 -14.78 -6.53
C LYS A 39 -10.60 -15.06 -5.24
N ARG A 40 -10.90 -16.15 -4.53
CA ARG A 40 -10.19 -16.52 -3.28
C ARG A 40 -8.67 -16.68 -3.41
N PRO A 41 -8.11 -17.19 -4.52
CA PRO A 41 -6.67 -17.24 -4.70
C PRO A 41 -5.97 -15.88 -4.63
N ALA A 42 -6.72 -14.77 -4.87
CA ALA A 42 -6.21 -13.41 -4.76
C ALA A 42 -6.03 -12.92 -3.31
N VAL A 43 -6.51 -13.66 -2.31
CA VAL A 43 -6.35 -13.27 -0.89
C VAL A 43 -4.90 -13.48 -0.45
N GLN A 44 -4.31 -12.42 0.06
CA GLN A 44 -3.00 -12.46 0.71
C GLN A 44 -3.16 -13.00 2.15
N VAL A 45 -2.34 -13.97 2.53
CA VAL A 45 -2.35 -14.58 3.87
C VAL A 45 -1.06 -14.20 4.58
N GLY A 46 -1.16 -13.49 5.71
CA GLY A 46 -0.02 -13.07 6.51
C GLY A 46 0.34 -14.07 7.61
N ASP A 47 1.63 -14.14 7.96
CA ASP A 47 2.18 -14.88 9.11
C ASP A 47 2.95 -13.90 10.01
N PRO A 48 2.32 -13.38 11.09
CA PRO A 48 2.97 -12.40 11.97
C PRO A 48 4.24 -12.91 12.66
N PHE A 49 4.39 -14.22 12.85
CA PHE A 49 5.61 -14.77 13.42
C PHE A 49 6.76 -14.75 12.42
N THR A 50 6.52 -15.20 11.20
CA THR A 50 7.51 -15.13 10.12
C THR A 50 7.88 -13.69 9.80
N GLU A 51 6.90 -12.76 9.80
CA GLU A 51 7.15 -11.33 9.62
C GLU A 51 8.10 -10.78 10.70
N LYS A 52 7.86 -11.12 11.96
CA LYS A 52 8.75 -10.69 13.06
C LYS A 52 10.18 -11.16 12.85
N LEU A 53 10.39 -12.42 12.45
CA LEU A 53 11.72 -12.96 12.18
C LEU A 53 12.38 -12.26 10.97
N LEU A 54 11.60 -12.01 9.93
CA LEU A 54 12.07 -11.32 8.72
C LEU A 54 12.49 -9.87 9.02
N ILE A 55 11.74 -9.14 9.85
CA ILE A 55 12.10 -7.79 10.29
C ILE A 55 13.44 -7.79 11.01
N GLU A 56 13.64 -8.64 12.02
CA GLU A 56 14.87 -8.67 12.79
C GLU A 56 16.06 -9.09 11.92
N CYS A 57 15.89 -10.09 11.06
CA CYS A 57 16.89 -10.54 10.11
C CYS A 57 17.29 -9.39 9.15
N THR A 58 16.31 -8.70 8.58
CA THR A 58 16.54 -7.60 7.63
C THR A 58 17.27 -6.43 8.30
N LEU A 59 16.88 -6.07 9.52
CA LEU A 59 17.57 -5.01 10.27
C LEU A 59 19.02 -5.36 10.58
N GLU A 60 19.31 -6.61 10.96
CA GLU A 60 20.69 -7.07 11.20
C GLU A 60 21.53 -7.04 9.91
N LEU A 61 20.96 -7.50 8.78
CA LEU A 61 21.60 -7.46 7.46
C LEU A 61 21.94 -6.03 7.03
N LEU A 62 21.02 -5.08 7.25
CA LEU A 62 21.20 -3.66 6.94
C LEU A 62 22.27 -3.02 7.84
N HIS A 63 22.23 -3.28 9.15
CA HIS A 63 23.23 -2.76 10.08
C HIS A 63 24.64 -3.32 9.81
N ALA A 64 24.74 -4.56 9.32
CA ALA A 64 25.98 -5.17 8.92
C ALA A 64 26.50 -4.67 7.55
N GLY A 65 25.73 -3.87 6.81
CA GLY A 65 26.11 -3.34 5.51
C GLY A 65 26.24 -4.41 4.42
N LEU A 66 25.43 -5.47 4.47
CA LEU A 66 25.51 -6.62 3.57
C LEU A 66 24.60 -6.51 2.33
N ILE A 67 23.77 -5.46 2.27
CA ILE A 67 22.74 -5.28 1.23
C ILE A 67 23.08 -4.05 0.38
N GLU A 68 23.17 -4.23 -0.94
CA GLU A 68 23.31 -3.16 -1.93
C GLU A 68 21.95 -2.59 -2.39
N GLY A 69 20.94 -3.42 -2.41
CA GLY A 69 19.57 -3.06 -2.76
C GLY A 69 18.58 -4.06 -2.17
N ILE A 70 17.38 -3.58 -1.87
CA ILE A 70 16.32 -4.40 -1.29
C ILE A 70 14.97 -3.96 -1.81
N GLN A 71 14.05 -4.91 -1.96
CA GLN A 71 12.65 -4.74 -2.35
C GLN A 71 11.80 -5.79 -1.65
N ASP A 72 10.60 -5.39 -1.21
CA ASP A 72 9.58 -6.35 -0.76
C ASP A 72 8.92 -7.07 -1.94
N LEU A 73 8.28 -8.19 -1.63
CA LEU A 73 7.44 -8.93 -2.57
C LEU A 73 5.96 -8.75 -2.20
N GLY A 74 5.51 -7.50 -2.20
CA GLY A 74 4.09 -7.15 -2.04
C GLY A 74 3.29 -7.42 -3.31
N GLY A 75 2.62 -6.38 -3.83
CA GLY A 75 1.84 -6.49 -5.07
C GLY A 75 2.64 -6.99 -6.26
N ALA A 76 2.06 -7.93 -7.02
CA ALA A 76 2.67 -8.58 -8.17
C ALA A 76 3.99 -9.34 -7.88
N GLY A 77 4.32 -9.60 -6.62
CA GLY A 77 5.36 -10.52 -6.18
C GLY A 77 6.74 -10.32 -6.83
N LEU A 78 7.32 -11.43 -7.32
CA LEU A 78 8.64 -11.41 -7.96
C LEU A 78 8.67 -10.61 -9.26
N SER A 79 7.59 -10.55 -10.01
CA SER A 79 7.55 -9.78 -11.26
C SER A 79 7.75 -8.28 -11.00
N CYS A 80 7.14 -7.74 -9.95
CA CYS A 80 7.32 -6.35 -9.53
C CYS A 80 8.73 -6.15 -8.94
N ALA A 81 9.12 -6.94 -7.95
CA ALA A 81 10.39 -6.77 -7.25
C ALA A 81 11.60 -6.80 -8.22
N THR A 82 11.64 -7.76 -9.14
CA THR A 82 12.76 -7.90 -10.10
C THR A 82 12.78 -6.80 -11.15
N SER A 83 11.61 -6.43 -11.71
CA SER A 83 11.53 -5.37 -12.71
C SER A 83 11.86 -3.99 -12.14
N GLU A 84 11.36 -3.66 -10.94
CA GLU A 84 11.65 -2.38 -10.29
C GLU A 84 13.12 -2.27 -9.86
N MET A 85 13.67 -3.33 -9.27
CA MET A 85 15.08 -3.32 -8.86
C MET A 85 16.02 -3.18 -10.05
N ALA A 86 15.76 -3.89 -11.14
CA ALA A 86 16.55 -3.80 -12.38
C ALA A 86 16.38 -2.41 -13.03
N SER A 87 15.16 -1.92 -13.16
CA SER A 87 14.86 -0.62 -13.77
C SER A 87 15.46 0.57 -13.00
N ASN A 88 15.49 0.50 -11.67
CA ASN A 88 16.08 1.51 -10.80
C ASN A 88 17.60 1.33 -10.58
N GLY A 89 18.18 0.26 -11.14
CA GLY A 89 19.58 -0.10 -11.03
C GLY A 89 20.37 0.17 -12.32
N ASP A 90 21.21 -0.81 -12.67
CA ASP A 90 22.04 -0.76 -13.87
C ASP A 90 21.32 -1.31 -15.12
N GLY A 91 20.08 -1.81 -14.96
CA GLY A 91 19.15 -2.19 -16.01
C GLY A 91 19.12 -3.67 -16.36
N GLY A 92 20.18 -4.44 -16.10
CA GLY A 92 20.26 -5.88 -16.41
C GLY A 92 20.07 -6.77 -15.18
N MET A 93 19.29 -7.84 -15.35
CA MET A 93 19.12 -8.87 -14.31
C MET A 93 18.77 -10.22 -14.96
N HIS A 94 19.37 -11.29 -14.44
CA HIS A 94 19.04 -12.67 -14.80
C HIS A 94 18.50 -13.41 -13.57
N VAL A 95 17.33 -14.04 -13.69
CA VAL A 95 16.65 -14.75 -12.61
C VAL A 95 16.33 -16.18 -13.03
N TRP A 96 16.58 -17.14 -12.13
CA TRP A 96 16.27 -18.55 -12.31
C TRP A 96 15.11 -18.94 -11.39
N LEU A 97 13.91 -19.11 -11.94
CA LEU A 97 12.69 -19.42 -11.16
C LEU A 97 12.72 -20.80 -10.54
N ASP A 98 13.40 -21.76 -11.13
CA ASP A 98 13.59 -23.10 -10.57
C ASP A 98 14.40 -23.13 -9.27
N ARG A 99 15.03 -21.99 -8.90
CA ARG A 99 15.71 -21.82 -7.61
C ARG A 99 14.83 -21.16 -6.53
N VAL A 100 13.65 -20.70 -6.88
CA VAL A 100 12.72 -20.11 -5.90
C VAL A 100 12.23 -21.18 -4.93
N PRO A 101 12.37 -20.99 -3.61
CA PRO A 101 11.85 -21.94 -2.64
C PRO A 101 10.33 -21.95 -2.65
N LEU A 102 9.74 -23.06 -3.05
CA LEU A 102 8.30 -23.21 -3.22
C LEU A 102 7.67 -23.96 -2.04
N ARG A 103 6.51 -23.50 -1.57
CA ARG A 103 5.62 -24.23 -0.68
C ARG A 103 4.75 -25.23 -1.45
N ASP A 104 4.47 -24.95 -2.71
CA ASP A 104 3.73 -25.78 -3.65
C ASP A 104 4.55 -25.98 -4.91
N ALA A 105 5.03 -27.19 -5.12
CA ALA A 105 5.86 -27.54 -6.28
C ALA A 105 5.09 -27.67 -7.61
N THR A 106 3.77 -27.50 -7.59
CA THR A 106 2.92 -27.58 -8.80
C THR A 106 2.72 -26.23 -9.49
N LEU A 107 3.26 -25.14 -8.89
CA LEU A 107 3.14 -23.79 -9.44
C LEU A 107 3.83 -23.67 -10.81
N THR A 108 3.15 -23.01 -11.74
CA THR A 108 3.70 -22.63 -13.05
C THR A 108 4.63 -21.42 -12.91
N PRO A 109 5.50 -21.14 -13.92
CA PRO A 109 6.35 -19.94 -13.89
C PRO A 109 5.58 -18.64 -13.68
N GLU A 110 4.41 -18.52 -14.32
CA GLU A 110 3.53 -17.35 -14.21
C GLU A 110 3.00 -17.19 -12.79
N GLU A 111 2.57 -18.29 -12.16
CA GLU A 111 2.07 -18.29 -10.78
C GLU A 111 3.18 -17.94 -9.79
N ILE A 112 4.40 -18.43 -9.99
CA ILE A 112 5.58 -18.08 -9.15
C ILE A 112 5.88 -16.58 -9.26
N LEU A 113 5.83 -16.01 -10.47
CA LEU A 113 6.10 -14.59 -10.70
C LEU A 113 5.03 -13.68 -10.11
N MET A 114 3.75 -14.09 -10.19
CA MET A 114 2.59 -13.32 -9.74
C MET A 114 2.18 -13.60 -8.29
N SER A 115 2.77 -14.61 -7.65
CA SER A 115 2.46 -14.93 -6.25
C SER A 115 2.76 -13.73 -5.35
N GLU A 116 1.77 -13.36 -4.54
CA GLU A 116 1.88 -12.33 -3.51
C GLU A 116 1.96 -12.95 -2.11
N SER A 117 2.54 -14.14 -1.99
CA SER A 117 2.85 -14.71 -0.67
C SER A 117 3.60 -13.70 0.16
N GLN A 118 3.08 -13.44 1.37
CA GLN A 118 3.62 -12.40 2.24
C GLN A 118 4.94 -12.83 2.91
N GLU A 119 5.58 -11.92 3.63
CA GLU A 119 6.82 -12.13 4.39
C GLU A 119 7.99 -12.60 3.52
N ARG A 120 8.16 -12.00 2.33
CA ARG A 120 9.28 -12.26 1.43
C ARG A 120 9.96 -10.96 1.03
N MET A 121 11.28 -11.00 0.92
CA MET A 121 12.11 -9.88 0.48
C MET A 121 13.08 -10.35 -0.61
N CYS A 122 13.41 -9.44 -1.53
CA CYS A 122 14.44 -9.64 -2.54
C CYS A 122 15.60 -8.67 -2.29
N ALA A 123 16.80 -9.18 -2.15
CA ALA A 123 18.00 -8.37 -1.90
C ALA A 123 19.04 -8.53 -3.02
N VAL A 124 19.81 -7.46 -3.26
CA VAL A 124 21.05 -7.51 -4.06
C VAL A 124 22.23 -7.53 -3.11
N VAL A 125 23.09 -8.52 -3.27
CA VAL A 125 24.19 -8.82 -2.36
C VAL A 125 25.48 -9.03 -3.17
N THR A 126 26.59 -8.46 -2.74
CA THR A 126 27.86 -8.72 -3.42
C THR A 126 28.29 -10.20 -3.20
N PRO A 127 29.01 -10.82 -4.15
CA PRO A 127 29.54 -12.17 -3.96
C PRO A 127 30.38 -12.32 -2.68
N ALA A 128 31.10 -11.27 -2.30
CA ALA A 128 31.90 -11.24 -1.08
C ALA A 128 31.07 -11.30 0.21
N ASN A 129 29.87 -10.73 0.20
CA ASN A 129 28.96 -10.68 1.36
C ASN A 129 28.05 -11.90 1.46
N ARG A 130 28.02 -12.78 0.46
CA ARG A 130 27.09 -13.91 0.39
C ARG A 130 27.10 -14.78 1.63
N GLU A 131 28.28 -15.22 2.08
CA GLU A 131 28.39 -16.13 3.22
C GLU A 131 27.88 -15.50 4.52
N ALA A 132 28.24 -14.22 4.76
CA ALA A 132 27.78 -13.49 5.93
C ALA A 132 26.28 -13.24 5.89
N PHE A 133 25.72 -12.93 4.71
CA PHE A 133 24.26 -12.77 4.52
C PHE A 133 23.52 -14.06 4.84
N MET A 134 23.95 -15.20 4.27
CA MET A 134 23.31 -16.50 4.53
C MET A 134 23.40 -16.91 6.00
N ALA A 135 24.52 -16.63 6.67
CA ALA A 135 24.70 -16.94 8.09
C ALA A 135 23.72 -16.15 9.00
N ILE A 136 23.43 -14.88 8.68
CA ILE A 136 22.43 -14.10 9.42
C ILE A 136 21.03 -14.64 9.16
N CYS A 137 20.69 -14.99 7.92
CA CYS A 137 19.40 -15.62 7.62
C CYS A 137 19.24 -16.95 8.39
N GLU A 138 20.27 -17.81 8.40
CA GLU A 138 20.26 -19.07 9.15
C GLU A 138 20.09 -18.84 10.67
N LYS A 139 20.78 -17.86 11.24
CA LYS A 139 20.65 -17.45 12.65
C LYS A 139 19.19 -17.13 13.02
N TRP A 140 18.46 -16.46 12.15
CA TRP A 140 17.06 -16.08 12.36
C TRP A 140 16.07 -17.16 11.92
N GLY A 141 16.53 -18.27 11.33
CA GLY A 141 15.66 -19.31 10.78
C GLY A 141 14.92 -18.87 9.52
N VAL A 142 15.42 -17.87 8.82
CA VAL A 142 14.85 -17.33 7.59
C VAL A 142 15.45 -18.05 6.39
N THR A 143 14.62 -18.64 5.53
CA THR A 143 15.08 -19.26 4.28
C THR A 143 15.66 -18.19 3.35
N ALA A 144 16.82 -18.45 2.78
CA ALA A 144 17.45 -17.55 1.80
C ALA A 144 18.06 -18.34 0.64
N THR A 145 17.83 -17.88 -0.58
CA THR A 145 18.28 -18.55 -1.80
C THR A 145 18.74 -17.55 -2.83
N VAL A 146 19.89 -17.79 -3.46
CA VAL A 146 20.34 -17.04 -4.64
C VAL A 146 19.48 -17.47 -5.84
N ILE A 147 18.64 -16.58 -6.31
CA ILE A 147 17.73 -16.82 -7.43
C ILE A 147 18.18 -16.15 -8.73
N GLY A 148 19.22 -15.33 -8.70
CA GLY A 148 19.66 -14.60 -9.89
C GLY A 148 20.93 -13.80 -9.68
N GLU A 149 21.26 -13.01 -10.66
CA GLU A 149 22.40 -12.08 -10.65
C GLU A 149 22.09 -10.79 -11.43
N VAL A 150 22.78 -9.73 -11.08
CA VAL A 150 22.77 -8.48 -11.84
C VAL A 150 23.68 -8.65 -13.04
N THR A 151 23.18 -8.34 -14.23
CA THR A 151 23.90 -8.47 -15.50
C THR A 151 24.17 -7.13 -16.15
N ALA A 152 25.12 -7.09 -17.06
CA ALA A 152 25.30 -5.94 -17.95
C ALA A 152 24.13 -5.79 -18.93
N GLY A 153 23.84 -4.55 -19.30
CA GLY A 153 22.79 -4.26 -20.29
C GLY A 153 21.48 -3.80 -19.67
N ASP A 154 20.40 -3.94 -20.41
CA ASP A 154 19.08 -3.37 -20.11
C ASP A 154 17.95 -4.40 -20.21
N ARG A 155 18.26 -5.68 -19.97
CA ARG A 155 17.29 -6.78 -20.09
C ARG A 155 17.09 -7.45 -18.75
N LEU A 156 15.81 -7.63 -18.38
CA LEU A 156 15.37 -8.59 -17.37
C LEU A 156 15.09 -9.90 -18.09
N VAL A 157 15.95 -10.89 -17.83
CA VAL A 157 15.83 -12.24 -18.36
C VAL A 157 15.45 -13.18 -17.23
N ILE A 158 14.36 -13.91 -17.39
CA ILE A 158 13.89 -14.89 -16.40
C ILE A 158 13.82 -16.26 -17.09
N GLU A 159 14.44 -17.24 -16.46
CA GLU A 159 14.48 -18.62 -16.93
C GLU A 159 13.71 -19.56 -16.00
N TRP A 160 13.15 -20.61 -16.59
CA TRP A 160 12.52 -21.74 -15.94
C TRP A 160 13.04 -23.03 -16.52
N HIS A 161 13.78 -23.82 -15.74
CA HIS A 161 14.42 -25.06 -16.19
C HIS A 161 15.24 -24.93 -17.47
N GLY A 162 15.92 -23.78 -17.63
CA GLY A 162 16.76 -23.49 -18.81
C GLY A 162 16.00 -22.96 -20.03
N GLU A 163 14.70 -22.75 -19.91
CA GLU A 163 13.87 -22.09 -20.92
C GLU A 163 13.63 -20.62 -20.52
N THR A 164 13.84 -19.67 -21.41
CA THR A 164 13.55 -18.25 -21.17
C THR A 164 12.07 -18.01 -21.22
N VAL A 165 11.48 -17.62 -20.09
CA VAL A 165 10.05 -17.31 -19.96
C VAL A 165 9.75 -15.80 -19.99
N VAL A 166 10.76 -14.97 -19.67
CA VAL A 166 10.70 -13.50 -19.78
C VAL A 166 12.00 -12.96 -20.33
N ASP A 167 11.91 -12.07 -21.32
CA ASP A 167 13.03 -11.28 -21.84
C ASP A 167 12.52 -9.91 -22.29
N VAL A 168 12.60 -8.93 -21.37
CA VAL A 168 12.03 -7.59 -21.56
C VAL A 168 12.96 -6.50 -21.01
N PRO A 169 12.89 -5.28 -21.55
CA PRO A 169 13.47 -4.13 -20.86
C PRO A 169 12.72 -3.89 -19.54
N PRO A 170 13.36 -3.87 -18.37
CA PRO A 170 12.66 -3.75 -17.09
C PRO A 170 11.87 -2.45 -16.94
N ARG A 171 12.32 -1.35 -17.56
CA ARG A 171 11.57 -0.09 -17.58
C ARG A 171 10.19 -0.20 -18.19
N THR A 172 10.03 -1.02 -19.24
CA THR A 172 8.73 -1.23 -19.90
C THR A 172 7.69 -1.79 -18.93
N VAL A 173 8.13 -2.62 -17.97
CA VAL A 173 7.24 -3.21 -16.95
C VAL A 173 7.07 -2.25 -15.76
N ALA A 174 8.16 -1.66 -15.27
CA ALA A 174 8.16 -0.93 -14.02
C ALA A 174 7.75 0.56 -14.16
N HIS A 175 8.06 1.24 -15.28
CA HIS A 175 7.94 2.69 -15.38
C HIS A 175 7.28 3.20 -16.66
N ASP A 176 7.50 2.54 -17.79
CA ASP A 176 7.09 3.04 -19.10
C ASP A 176 5.71 2.51 -19.51
N GLY A 177 4.80 2.33 -18.53
CA GLY A 177 3.42 1.96 -18.78
C GLY A 177 2.65 3.04 -19.55
N PRO A 178 1.52 2.70 -20.18
CA PRO A 178 0.71 3.67 -20.93
C PRO A 178 0.17 4.76 -20.01
N VAL A 179 0.34 6.02 -20.43
CA VAL A 179 -0.27 7.17 -19.77
C VAL A 179 -1.59 7.50 -20.44
N TYR A 180 -2.68 7.32 -19.72
CA TYR A 180 -4.03 7.56 -20.23
C TYR A 180 -4.47 9.01 -20.00
N ASN A 181 -4.93 9.68 -21.06
CA ASN A 181 -5.68 10.92 -20.96
C ASN A 181 -7.17 10.58 -20.88
N ARG A 182 -7.68 10.42 -19.67
CA ARG A 182 -9.08 10.12 -19.43
C ARG A 182 -9.94 11.38 -19.60
N PRO A 183 -11.12 11.30 -20.22
CA PRO A 183 -12.05 12.42 -20.29
C PRO A 183 -12.54 12.79 -18.89
N LEU A 184 -12.82 14.08 -18.69
CA LEU A 184 -13.32 14.63 -17.42
C LEU A 184 -14.65 15.32 -17.69
N GLU A 185 -15.73 14.87 -17.05
CA GLU A 185 -17.05 15.46 -17.18
C GLU A 185 -17.69 15.68 -15.81
N GLU A 186 -18.14 16.91 -15.52
CA GLU A 186 -18.85 17.17 -14.28
C GLU A 186 -20.11 16.30 -14.20
N PRO A 187 -20.31 15.54 -13.10
CA PRO A 187 -21.48 14.66 -12.98
C PRO A 187 -22.79 15.41 -13.10
N ALA A 188 -23.69 14.96 -13.99
CA ALA A 188 -24.97 15.63 -14.22
C ALA A 188 -25.86 15.70 -12.96
N TRP A 189 -25.68 14.79 -12.03
CA TRP A 189 -26.41 14.75 -10.76
C TRP A 189 -25.89 15.73 -9.70
N LEU A 190 -24.67 16.30 -9.89
CA LEU A 190 -24.00 17.10 -8.86
C LEU A 190 -24.75 18.40 -8.56
N LYS A 191 -24.99 19.23 -9.55
CA LYS A 191 -25.71 20.51 -9.37
C LYS A 191 -27.11 20.35 -8.80
N PRO A 192 -27.94 19.39 -9.26
CA PRO A 192 -29.23 19.12 -8.64
C PRO A 192 -29.12 18.76 -7.15
N ARG A 193 -28.12 17.95 -6.75
CA ARG A 193 -27.92 17.60 -5.33
C ARG A 193 -27.47 18.79 -4.49
N GLN A 194 -26.60 19.64 -5.01
CA GLN A 194 -26.14 20.85 -4.33
C GLN A 194 -27.24 21.90 -4.21
N ALA A 195 -28.15 21.99 -5.18
CA ALA A 195 -29.20 22.99 -5.22
C ALA A 195 -30.44 22.66 -4.33
N ALA A 196 -30.57 21.43 -3.84
CA ALA A 196 -31.72 20.96 -3.10
C ALA A 196 -31.38 20.59 -1.65
N PRO A 197 -31.04 21.56 -0.77
CA PRO A 197 -30.86 21.27 0.63
C PRO A 197 -32.23 20.90 1.21
N THR A 198 -32.44 19.61 1.49
CA THR A 198 -33.58 19.18 2.30
C THR A 198 -33.23 19.44 3.76
N HIS A 199 -33.77 20.48 4.33
CA HIS A 199 -33.76 20.65 5.78
C HIS A 199 -34.80 19.68 6.36
N PRO A 200 -34.40 18.70 7.19
CA PRO A 200 -35.37 17.87 7.87
C PRO A 200 -36.21 18.75 8.77
N GLU A 201 -37.51 18.39 8.93
CA GLU A 201 -38.36 19.04 9.90
C GLU A 201 -37.69 19.05 11.27
N PRO A 202 -37.79 20.14 12.05
CA PRO A 202 -37.16 20.23 13.35
C PRO A 202 -37.67 19.12 14.28
N THR A 203 -36.79 18.21 14.65
CA THR A 203 -37.10 17.17 15.63
C THR A 203 -36.88 17.74 17.04
N PRO A 204 -37.71 17.40 18.04
CA PRO A 204 -37.47 17.86 19.41
C PRO A 204 -36.06 17.52 19.89
N PRO A 205 -35.34 18.43 20.55
CA PRO A 205 -33.92 18.22 20.92
C PRO A 205 -33.68 16.95 21.73
N ARG A 206 -34.61 16.56 22.61
CA ARG A 206 -34.50 15.33 23.39
C ARG A 206 -34.56 14.08 22.52
N GLU A 207 -35.45 14.04 21.55
CA GLU A 207 -35.61 12.92 20.63
C GLU A 207 -34.42 12.81 19.72
N THR A 208 -33.92 13.95 19.21
CA THR A 208 -32.71 14.01 18.40
C THR A 208 -31.50 13.51 19.20
N LEU A 209 -31.31 13.94 20.44
CA LEU A 209 -30.22 13.49 21.30
C LEU A 209 -30.28 11.97 21.53
N LEU A 210 -31.45 11.44 21.86
CA LEU A 210 -31.63 9.99 22.08
C LEU A 210 -31.38 9.19 20.79
N ALA A 211 -31.79 9.69 19.63
CA ALA A 211 -31.57 9.05 18.35
C ALA A 211 -30.05 9.04 18.00
N LEU A 212 -29.35 10.14 18.24
CA LEU A 212 -27.90 10.23 18.02
C LEU A 212 -27.13 9.28 18.96
N LEU A 213 -27.42 9.32 20.26
CA LEU A 213 -26.78 8.44 21.25
C LEU A 213 -27.10 6.96 21.00
N GLY A 214 -28.26 6.64 20.47
CA GLY A 214 -28.69 5.27 20.14
C GLY A 214 -28.25 4.79 18.76
N SER A 215 -27.60 5.65 17.96
CA SER A 215 -27.20 5.26 16.62
C SER A 215 -25.94 4.38 16.62
N ALA A 216 -25.88 3.40 15.71
CA ALA A 216 -24.73 2.52 15.57
C ALA A 216 -23.42 3.29 15.22
N ASN A 217 -23.54 4.44 14.53
CA ASN A 217 -22.38 5.26 14.19
C ASN A 217 -21.73 5.91 15.42
N ASN A 218 -22.51 6.17 16.47
CA ASN A 218 -22.01 6.75 17.72
C ASN A 218 -21.77 5.70 18.83
N ALA A 219 -21.97 4.42 18.53
CA ALA A 219 -21.66 3.34 19.46
C ALA A 219 -20.14 3.22 19.67
N SER A 220 -19.75 2.70 20.84
CA SER A 220 -18.35 2.38 21.11
C SER A 220 -17.78 1.46 20.04
N LYS A 221 -16.57 1.77 19.58
CA LYS A 221 -15.80 0.92 18.64
C LYS A 221 -14.80 0.00 19.36
N ALA A 222 -14.86 -0.06 20.69
CA ALA A 222 -13.96 -0.89 21.50
C ALA A 222 -13.94 -2.36 21.03
N TRP A 223 -15.08 -2.88 20.57
CA TRP A 223 -15.14 -4.23 20.00
C TRP A 223 -14.13 -4.46 18.86
N VAL A 224 -13.89 -3.46 18.02
CA VAL A 224 -12.86 -3.53 16.96
C VAL A 224 -11.49 -3.22 17.52
N THR A 225 -11.35 -2.11 18.24
CA THR A 225 -10.04 -1.58 18.65
C THR A 225 -9.39 -2.41 19.74
N ASP A 226 -10.14 -3.07 20.61
CA ASP A 226 -9.61 -3.88 21.70
C ASP A 226 -9.12 -5.27 21.24
N GLN A 227 -9.32 -5.62 19.96
CA GLN A 227 -8.70 -6.78 19.34
C GLN A 227 -7.20 -6.57 19.06
N TYR A 228 -6.74 -5.32 19.05
CA TYR A 228 -5.37 -4.95 18.78
C TYR A 228 -4.74 -4.36 20.05
N ASP A 229 -3.46 -4.67 20.25
CA ASP A 229 -2.70 -4.11 21.37
C ASP A 229 -2.26 -2.68 21.04
N ARG A 230 -3.12 -1.70 21.37
CA ARG A 230 -2.81 -0.28 21.18
C ARG A 230 -1.69 0.24 22.11
N TYR A 231 -1.29 -0.54 23.09
CA TYR A 231 -0.22 -0.21 24.02
C TYR A 231 1.05 -1.03 23.78
N VAL A 232 1.14 -1.72 22.65
CA VAL A 232 2.31 -2.51 22.28
C VAL A 232 3.58 -1.69 22.44
N ARG A 233 4.63 -2.27 23.04
CA ARG A 233 5.89 -1.63 23.38
C ARG A 233 5.78 -0.48 24.40
N GLY A 234 4.62 -0.18 24.92
CA GLY A 234 4.41 0.88 25.92
C GLY A 234 4.66 2.31 25.44
N ASN A 235 4.66 2.55 24.13
CA ASN A 235 5.00 3.83 23.52
C ASN A 235 3.78 4.70 23.16
N THR A 236 2.56 4.21 23.33
CA THR A 236 1.35 4.98 23.04
C THR A 236 1.10 5.98 24.15
N ALA A 237 1.21 7.27 23.83
CA ALA A 237 0.93 8.37 24.77
C ALA A 237 -0.53 8.80 24.74
N LEU A 238 -1.13 8.89 23.55
CA LEU A 238 -2.56 9.16 23.35
C LEU A 238 -3.16 8.12 22.42
N ALA A 239 -4.36 7.66 22.72
CA ALA A 239 -5.16 6.74 21.89
C ALA A 239 -6.61 7.17 22.00
N GLN A 240 -7.55 6.44 21.35
CA GLN A 240 -8.99 6.72 21.49
C GLN A 240 -9.40 6.94 22.95
N PRO A 241 -10.23 7.94 23.25
CA PRO A 241 -11.07 8.72 22.31
C PRO A 241 -10.45 10.03 21.82
N GLU A 242 -9.15 10.21 21.91
CA GLU A 242 -8.46 11.45 21.51
C GLU A 242 -8.53 11.70 20.01
N ASP A 243 -8.33 12.95 19.57
CA ASP A 243 -8.45 13.39 18.18
C ASP A 243 -7.37 12.78 17.26
N ALA A 244 -6.19 12.49 17.81
CA ALA A 244 -5.11 11.82 17.10
C ALA A 244 -4.41 10.78 17.98
N GLY A 245 -3.85 9.75 17.38
CA GLY A 245 -2.91 8.85 18.05
C GLY A 245 -1.56 9.51 18.23
N VAL A 246 -0.96 9.41 19.43
CA VAL A 246 0.38 9.92 19.71
C VAL A 246 1.27 8.81 20.25
N LEU A 247 2.38 8.60 19.56
CA LEU A 247 3.39 7.60 19.92
C LEU A 247 4.69 8.30 20.34
N ARG A 248 5.27 7.85 21.46
CA ARG A 248 6.62 8.23 21.86
C ARG A 248 7.62 7.45 21.00
N ILE A 249 8.51 8.13 20.30
CA ILE A 249 9.54 7.52 19.46
C ILE A 249 10.87 7.40 20.23
N ASP A 250 11.18 8.37 21.05
CA ASP A 250 12.45 8.46 21.75
C ASP A 250 12.20 8.74 23.25
N GLU A 251 12.66 7.81 24.10
CA GLU A 251 12.47 7.89 25.55
C GLU A 251 13.34 8.97 26.21
N GLU A 252 14.56 9.17 25.72
CA GLU A 252 15.51 10.11 26.33
C GLU A 252 15.09 11.55 26.07
N THR A 253 14.67 11.88 24.85
CA THR A 253 14.27 13.23 24.46
C THR A 253 12.78 13.48 24.65
N GLY A 254 11.97 12.44 24.88
CA GLY A 254 10.51 12.53 24.94
C GLY A 254 9.85 12.89 23.62
N ARG A 255 10.55 12.77 22.49
CA ARG A 255 9.99 13.03 21.15
C ARG A 255 8.95 11.99 20.78
N GLY A 256 7.88 12.46 20.16
CA GLY A 256 6.78 11.63 19.65
C GLY A 256 6.32 12.04 18.27
N VAL A 257 5.44 11.25 17.71
CA VAL A 257 4.72 11.53 16.47
C VAL A 257 3.22 11.44 16.72
N ALA A 258 2.46 12.38 16.17
CA ALA A 258 1.01 12.38 16.15
C ALA A 258 0.52 12.03 14.73
N ILE A 259 -0.52 11.18 14.64
CA ILE A 259 -1.11 10.71 13.39
C ILE A 259 -2.62 10.79 13.51
N ALA A 260 -3.27 11.45 12.53
CA ALA A 260 -4.72 11.45 12.33
C ALA A 260 -5.06 10.98 10.93
N THR A 261 -6.21 10.34 10.78
CA THR A 261 -6.76 9.88 9.49
C THR A 261 -8.20 10.36 9.39
N ASP A 262 -8.49 11.17 8.39
CA ASP A 262 -9.80 11.81 8.27
C ASP A 262 -10.28 11.82 6.82
N CYS A 263 -11.57 11.59 6.64
CA CYS A 263 -12.31 11.82 5.40
C CYS A 263 -13.81 11.77 5.65
N ASN A 264 -14.55 12.68 5.04
CA ASN A 264 -16.00 12.56 4.91
C ASN A 264 -16.36 12.37 3.43
N ALA A 265 -16.54 11.12 3.03
CA ALA A 265 -16.80 10.74 1.64
C ALA A 265 -18.06 11.39 1.06
N ARG A 266 -19.08 11.70 1.88
CA ARG A 266 -20.29 12.41 1.42
C ARG A 266 -20.00 13.86 1.08
N PHE A 267 -19.11 14.52 1.82
CA PHE A 267 -18.68 15.88 1.49
C PHE A 267 -17.86 15.88 0.20
N VAL A 268 -16.96 14.90 0.04
CA VAL A 268 -16.18 14.74 -1.20
C VAL A 268 -17.09 14.42 -2.39
N GLU A 269 -18.14 13.61 -2.23
CA GLU A 269 -19.12 13.37 -3.30
C GLU A 269 -19.84 14.66 -3.72
N LEU A 270 -20.25 15.48 -2.76
CA LEU A 270 -21.01 16.72 -3.02
C LEU A 270 -20.14 17.85 -3.60
N ASP A 271 -18.89 17.92 -3.21
CA ASP A 271 -17.90 18.88 -3.71
C ASP A 271 -16.50 18.27 -3.54
N PRO A 272 -15.97 17.61 -4.56
CA PRO A 272 -14.69 16.91 -4.43
C PRO A 272 -13.51 17.82 -4.09
N TYR A 273 -13.54 19.05 -4.59
CA TYR A 273 -12.50 20.05 -4.28
C TYR A 273 -12.55 20.47 -2.81
N SER A 274 -13.70 21.01 -2.38
CA SER A 274 -13.86 21.51 -1.00
C SER A 274 -13.91 20.36 0.03
N GLY A 275 -14.53 19.23 -0.31
CA GLY A 275 -14.62 18.06 0.55
C GLY A 275 -13.24 17.48 0.89
N THR A 276 -12.31 17.47 -0.08
CA THR A 276 -10.94 17.02 0.15
C THR A 276 -10.14 18.03 1.00
N GLN A 277 -10.35 19.34 0.76
CA GLN A 277 -9.77 20.36 1.64
C GLN A 277 -10.25 20.23 3.08
N LEU A 278 -11.54 19.93 3.29
CA LEU A 278 -12.10 19.69 4.62
C LEU A 278 -11.47 18.46 5.30
N ALA A 279 -11.27 17.36 4.56
CA ALA A 279 -10.62 16.16 5.09
C ALA A 279 -9.18 16.46 5.56
N LEU A 280 -8.39 17.16 4.74
CA LEU A 280 -7.05 17.57 5.13
C LEU A 280 -7.04 18.52 6.34
N ALA A 281 -7.95 19.52 6.35
CA ALA A 281 -8.05 20.47 7.44
C ALA A 281 -8.49 19.82 8.76
N GLU A 282 -9.32 18.76 8.69
CA GLU A 282 -9.71 17.97 9.86
C GLU A 282 -8.52 17.21 10.42
N ALA A 283 -7.79 16.43 9.59
CA ALA A 283 -6.58 15.71 9.99
C ALA A 283 -5.52 16.66 10.57
N TYR A 284 -5.30 17.81 9.92
CA TYR A 284 -4.38 18.85 10.39
C TYR A 284 -4.74 19.35 11.80
N ARG A 285 -6.02 19.69 12.03
CA ARG A 285 -6.50 20.17 13.32
C ARG A 285 -6.44 19.09 14.39
N ASN A 286 -6.74 17.85 14.04
CA ASN A 286 -6.70 16.71 14.97
C ASN A 286 -5.26 16.48 15.46
N VAL A 287 -4.27 16.54 14.59
CA VAL A 287 -2.86 16.51 14.99
C VAL A 287 -2.50 17.72 15.87
N ALA A 288 -2.91 18.92 15.46
CA ALA A 288 -2.60 20.14 16.21
C ALA A 288 -3.27 20.16 17.61
N ALA A 289 -4.45 19.59 17.78
CA ALA A 289 -5.17 19.49 19.04
C ALA A 289 -4.38 18.70 20.12
N THR A 290 -3.51 17.77 19.71
CA THR A 290 -2.63 17.03 20.63
C THR A 290 -1.40 17.84 21.08
N GLY A 291 -1.21 19.04 20.54
CA GLY A 291 -0.02 19.87 20.78
C GLY A 291 1.13 19.59 19.81
N ALA A 292 0.96 18.66 18.86
CA ALA A 292 1.94 18.38 17.82
C ALA A 292 1.84 19.40 16.67
N VAL A 293 2.94 19.54 15.93
CA VAL A 293 2.99 20.38 14.72
C VAL A 293 2.79 19.47 13.51
N PRO A 294 1.72 19.68 12.70
CA PRO A 294 1.55 18.94 11.44
C PRO A 294 2.72 19.19 10.49
N LEU A 295 3.37 18.13 10.02
CA LEU A 295 4.60 18.21 9.25
C LEU A 295 4.41 17.80 7.79
N ALA A 296 3.56 16.82 7.54
CA ALA A 296 3.37 16.23 6.22
C ALA A 296 2.04 15.48 6.15
N VAL A 297 1.63 15.12 4.94
CA VAL A 297 0.46 14.29 4.68
C VAL A 297 0.82 13.13 3.76
N THR A 298 0.22 11.98 4.01
CA THR A 298 0.09 10.89 3.03
C THR A 298 -1.37 10.81 2.59
N ASN A 299 -1.61 10.65 1.30
CA ASN A 299 -2.97 10.47 0.81
C ASN A 299 -3.32 8.99 0.64
N CYS A 300 -4.62 8.69 0.67
CA CYS A 300 -5.16 7.39 0.30
C CYS A 300 -6.43 7.65 -0.49
N LEU A 301 -6.31 7.68 -1.81
CA LEU A 301 -7.36 8.10 -2.73
C LEU A 301 -8.07 6.87 -3.30
N ASN A 302 -9.38 6.75 -3.03
CA ASN A 302 -10.18 5.62 -3.49
C ASN A 302 -11.38 6.11 -4.29
N PHE A 303 -11.48 5.67 -5.54
CA PHE A 303 -12.49 6.11 -6.50
C PHE A 303 -13.04 4.91 -7.28
N GLY A 304 -14.18 5.10 -7.94
CA GLY A 304 -14.77 4.14 -8.85
C GLY A 304 -13.94 3.90 -10.12
N SER A 305 -14.57 3.43 -11.19
CA SER A 305 -13.88 3.16 -12.45
C SER A 305 -13.30 4.44 -13.08
N PRO A 306 -12.00 4.45 -13.45
CA PRO A 306 -11.38 5.56 -14.16
C PRO A 306 -11.84 5.67 -15.63
N GLU A 307 -12.67 4.75 -16.10
CA GLU A 307 -13.29 4.77 -17.43
C GLU A 307 -14.56 5.63 -17.44
N ASP A 308 -15.12 5.93 -16.25
CA ASP A 308 -16.22 6.87 -16.09
C ASP A 308 -15.69 8.31 -16.03
N PRO A 309 -16.05 9.19 -17.01
CA PRO A 309 -15.61 10.59 -17.02
C PRO A 309 -16.03 11.38 -15.78
N ALA A 310 -17.16 11.03 -15.15
CA ALA A 310 -17.64 11.66 -13.95
C ALA A 310 -16.78 11.31 -12.73
N VAL A 311 -16.37 10.07 -12.60
CA VAL A 311 -15.42 9.62 -11.54
C VAL A 311 -14.07 10.29 -11.73
N MET A 312 -13.56 10.37 -12.96
CA MET A 312 -12.29 11.02 -13.24
C MET A 312 -12.34 12.53 -13.00
N TRP A 313 -13.49 13.18 -13.26
CA TRP A 313 -13.67 14.58 -12.89
C TRP A 313 -13.60 14.77 -11.38
N GLN A 314 -14.31 13.95 -10.60
CA GLN A 314 -14.26 13.99 -9.14
C GLN A 314 -12.84 13.78 -8.62
N PHE A 315 -12.11 12.81 -9.18
CA PHE A 315 -10.71 12.55 -8.83
C PHE A 315 -9.82 13.78 -9.11
N SER A 316 -9.95 14.38 -10.30
CA SER A 316 -9.19 15.59 -10.67
C SER A 316 -9.46 16.75 -9.73
N GLN A 317 -10.72 16.99 -9.36
CA GLN A 317 -11.11 18.04 -8.42
C GLN A 317 -10.57 17.77 -7.01
N ALA A 318 -10.63 16.52 -6.54
CA ALA A 318 -10.12 16.12 -5.24
C ALA A 318 -8.60 16.31 -5.15
N VAL A 319 -7.84 15.88 -6.17
CA VAL A 319 -6.38 16.08 -6.24
C VAL A 319 -6.02 17.56 -6.26
N THR A 320 -6.75 18.38 -7.02
CA THR A 320 -6.54 19.82 -7.05
C THR A 320 -6.83 20.46 -5.69
N GLY A 321 -7.95 20.09 -5.06
CA GLY A 321 -8.29 20.56 -3.72
C GLY A 321 -7.24 20.20 -2.67
N LEU A 322 -6.72 18.98 -2.71
CA LEU A 322 -5.64 18.52 -1.83
C LEU A 322 -4.36 19.34 -2.05
N ALA A 323 -3.97 19.54 -3.31
CA ALA A 323 -2.76 20.29 -3.65
C ALA A 323 -2.84 21.76 -3.16
N ASP A 324 -3.95 22.42 -3.41
CA ASP A 324 -4.15 23.82 -2.98
C ASP A 324 -4.15 23.95 -1.46
N ALA A 325 -4.82 23.03 -0.75
CA ALA A 325 -4.81 23.01 0.71
C ALA A 325 -3.42 22.71 1.30
N CYS A 326 -2.65 21.81 0.69
CA CYS A 326 -1.27 21.54 1.10
C CYS A 326 -0.37 22.79 0.92
N LEU A 327 -0.53 23.51 -0.18
CA LEU A 327 0.20 24.76 -0.43
C LEU A 327 -0.17 25.85 0.61
N GLU A 328 -1.45 26.01 0.92
CA GLU A 328 -1.93 26.98 1.93
C GLU A 328 -1.41 26.62 3.34
N LEU A 329 -1.50 25.36 3.72
CA LEU A 329 -1.04 24.85 5.03
C LEU A 329 0.47 24.68 5.10
N LYS A 330 1.19 24.76 3.98
CA LYS A 330 2.65 24.61 3.84
C LYS A 330 3.15 23.24 4.33
N ILE A 331 2.41 22.20 4.03
CA ILE A 331 2.78 20.82 4.32
C ILE A 331 2.97 20.02 3.03
N PRO A 332 4.04 19.21 2.90
CA PRO A 332 4.26 18.40 1.73
C PRO A 332 3.40 17.12 1.73
N VAL A 333 3.06 16.65 0.54
CA VAL A 333 2.64 15.26 0.34
C VAL A 333 3.90 14.40 0.23
N THR A 334 4.07 13.45 1.13
CA THR A 334 5.28 12.60 1.20
C THR A 334 5.10 11.23 0.55
N GLY A 335 3.89 10.86 0.21
CA GLY A 335 3.54 9.60 -0.42
C GLY A 335 2.04 9.37 -0.38
N GLY A 336 1.62 8.21 -0.79
CA GLY A 336 0.22 7.85 -0.75
C GLY A 336 -0.13 6.67 -1.62
N ASN A 337 -1.43 6.46 -1.78
CA ASN A 337 -2.00 5.39 -2.58
C ASN A 337 -3.18 5.92 -3.40
N VAL A 338 -3.32 5.41 -4.61
CA VAL A 338 -4.49 5.59 -5.45
C VAL A 338 -5.06 4.24 -5.80
N SER A 339 -6.36 4.05 -5.54
CA SER A 339 -7.10 2.85 -5.86
C SER A 339 -8.32 3.22 -6.70
N PHE A 340 -8.45 2.60 -7.86
CA PHE A 340 -9.59 2.74 -8.76
C PHE A 340 -10.44 1.47 -8.80
N TYR A 341 -11.53 1.49 -9.57
CA TYR A 341 -12.49 0.38 -9.70
C TYR A 341 -13.17 -0.03 -8.40
N ASN A 342 -13.18 0.85 -7.39
CA ASN A 342 -13.89 0.60 -6.13
C ASN A 342 -15.41 0.77 -6.36
N GLN A 343 -16.05 -0.30 -6.85
CA GLN A 343 -17.47 -0.30 -7.20
C GLN A 343 -18.05 -1.70 -7.17
N THR A 344 -19.37 -1.78 -7.07
CA THR A 344 -20.13 -3.00 -7.23
C THR A 344 -21.07 -2.85 -8.42
N GLY A 345 -20.82 -3.63 -9.49
CA GLY A 345 -21.47 -3.40 -10.78
C GLY A 345 -21.20 -1.97 -11.28
N GLU A 346 -22.27 -1.20 -11.53
CA GLU A 346 -22.18 0.19 -11.97
C GLU A 346 -22.17 1.22 -10.82
N THR A 347 -22.26 0.77 -9.57
CA THR A 347 -22.32 1.66 -8.41
C THR A 347 -20.94 1.86 -7.81
N ALA A 348 -20.35 3.03 -8.04
CA ALA A 348 -19.11 3.46 -7.42
C ALA A 348 -19.28 3.73 -5.92
N ILE A 349 -18.20 3.55 -5.15
CA ILE A 349 -18.15 4.06 -3.77
C ILE A 349 -18.24 5.60 -3.77
N HIS A 350 -18.61 6.18 -2.64
CA HIS A 350 -18.34 7.61 -2.43
C HIS A 350 -16.83 7.83 -2.44
N PRO A 351 -16.34 8.90 -3.09
CA PRO A 351 -14.91 9.24 -3.11
C PRO A 351 -14.34 9.41 -1.69
N THR A 352 -13.26 8.72 -1.40
CA THR A 352 -12.66 8.75 -0.07
C THR A 352 -11.13 8.65 -0.11
#